data_2613deb84ab0b6f9ac732ad032395801
#
_entry.id   2613deb84ab0b6f9ac732ad032395801
#
_cell.length_a   1.000
_cell.length_b   1.000
_cell.length_c   1.000
_cell.angle_alpha   90.00
_cell.angle_beta   90.00
_cell.angle_gamma   90.00
#
_symmetry.space_group_name_H-M   'P 1'
#
loop_
_entity.id
_entity.type
_entity.pdbx_description
1 polymer ?
#
loop_
_entity_poly.entity_id
_entity_poly.type
_entity_poly.pdbx_seq_one_letter_code
_entity_poly.pdbx_strand_id
1 'polypeptide(L)'
;MKELIEILLKVKSKIPDESDMLWTYFESPVELRKEIDGFILQLEEENVNCLAAINIHFIATGTFQEHSLMNGWSDEYLILAEKFDIIYNQLTS
;
A
#
# COMPACT_ATOMS: atom_id res chain seq x y z
N MET A 1 -1.34 14.66 4.48
CA MET A 1 -0.46 13.47 4.32
C MET A 1 -0.54 12.47 5.47
N LYS A 2 -0.92 12.92 6.65
CA LYS A 2 -1.00 12.03 7.82
C LYS A 2 -1.90 10.82 7.60
N GLU A 3 -3.09 11.03 7.06
CA GLU A 3 -4.03 9.93 6.84
C GLU A 3 -3.50 8.91 5.83
N LEU A 4 -2.82 9.39 4.79
CA LEU A 4 -2.23 8.52 3.79
C LEU A 4 -1.09 7.69 4.40
N ILE A 5 -0.26 8.31 5.25
CA ILE A 5 0.80 7.61 5.97
C ILE A 5 0.21 6.54 6.88
N GLU A 6 -0.89 6.84 7.58
CA GLU A 6 -1.56 5.87 8.44
C GLU A 6 -2.08 4.66 7.64
N ILE A 7 -2.63 4.89 6.43
CA ILE A 7 -3.06 3.81 5.56
C ILE A 7 -1.88 2.90 5.21
N LEU A 8 -0.75 3.49 4.81
CA LEU A 8 0.44 2.73 4.45
C LEU A 8 1.02 1.96 5.63
N LEU A 9 1.02 2.55 6.82
CA LEU A 9 1.45 1.86 8.03
C LEU A 9 0.56 0.65 8.33
N LYS A 10 -0.74 0.80 8.12
CA LYS A 10 -1.67 -0.31 8.32
C LYS A 10 -1.42 -1.43 7.32
N VAL A 11 -1.22 -1.09 6.05
CA VAL A 11 -0.86 -2.07 5.02
C VAL A 11 0.43 -2.79 5.42
N LYS A 12 1.45 -2.03 5.82
CA LYS A 12 2.74 -2.61 6.22
C LYS A 12 2.56 -3.61 7.37
N SER A 13 1.67 -3.33 8.31
CA SER A 13 1.41 -4.23 9.44
C SER A 13 0.81 -5.57 9.01
N LYS A 14 0.30 -5.67 7.79
CA LYS A 14 -0.27 -6.89 7.23
C LYS A 14 0.73 -7.70 6.42
N ILE A 15 2.00 -7.30 6.39
CA ILE A 15 3.03 -7.94 5.57
C ILE A 15 4.15 -8.46 6.49
N PRO A 16 3.89 -9.54 7.24
CA PRO A 16 4.93 -10.15 8.07
C PRO A 16 5.93 -10.94 7.23
N ASP A 17 7.05 -11.32 7.83
CA ASP A 17 8.13 -12.02 7.13
C ASP A 17 7.68 -13.33 6.50
N GLU A 18 6.70 -14.00 7.07
CA GLU A 18 6.18 -15.28 6.59
C GLU A 18 5.05 -15.15 5.58
N SER A 19 4.70 -13.94 5.13
CA SER A 19 3.59 -13.78 4.20
C SER A 19 3.89 -14.37 2.82
N ASP A 20 2.83 -14.79 2.13
CA ASP A 20 2.91 -15.35 0.78
C ASP A 20 3.04 -14.20 -0.23
N MET A 21 4.04 -14.30 -1.10
CA MET A 21 4.34 -13.25 -2.10
C MET A 21 4.18 -13.76 -3.54
N LEU A 22 3.61 -14.95 -3.74
CA LEU A 22 3.60 -15.63 -5.04
C LEU A 22 3.07 -14.78 -6.20
N TRP A 23 1.99 -14.05 -5.98
CA TRP A 23 1.34 -13.27 -7.03
C TRP A 23 1.74 -11.79 -7.02
N THR A 24 2.77 -11.43 -6.26
CA THR A 24 3.29 -10.05 -6.26
C THR A 24 4.55 -9.98 -7.11
N TYR A 25 4.97 -8.74 -7.42
CA TYR A 25 6.24 -8.52 -8.13
C TYR A 25 7.44 -8.51 -7.19
N PHE A 26 7.23 -8.74 -5.91
CA PHE A 26 8.28 -8.68 -4.89
C PHE A 26 8.68 -10.09 -4.48
N GLU A 27 9.99 -10.31 -4.35
CA GLU A 27 10.52 -11.61 -3.99
C GLU A 27 10.34 -11.93 -2.50
N SER A 28 10.26 -10.89 -1.67
CA SER A 28 10.14 -11.08 -0.23
C SER A 28 9.28 -10.00 0.41
N PRO A 29 8.67 -10.32 1.58
CA PRO A 29 7.95 -9.31 2.37
C PRO A 29 8.83 -8.13 2.77
N VAL A 30 10.11 -8.38 3.02
CA VAL A 30 11.06 -7.31 3.39
C VAL A 30 11.18 -6.28 2.28
N GLU A 31 11.27 -6.72 1.02
CA GLU A 31 11.35 -5.80 -0.12
C GLU A 31 10.10 -4.96 -0.25
N LEU A 32 8.92 -5.55 -0.08
CA LEU A 32 7.67 -4.82 -0.16
C LEU A 32 7.55 -3.81 0.97
N ARG A 33 7.94 -4.19 2.19
CA ARG A 33 7.93 -3.25 3.31
C ARG A 33 8.90 -2.08 3.09
N LYS A 34 10.05 -2.33 2.49
CA LYS A 34 11.00 -1.25 2.16
C LYS A 34 10.42 -0.27 1.14
N GLU A 35 9.68 -0.76 0.16
CA GLU A 35 9.00 0.10 -0.79
C GLU A 35 7.97 0.99 -0.08
N ILE A 36 7.19 0.41 0.81
CA ILE A 36 6.21 1.16 1.60
C ILE A 36 6.92 2.21 2.48
N ASP A 37 8.01 1.84 3.12
CA ASP A 37 8.78 2.77 3.94
C ASP A 37 9.31 3.95 3.12
N GLY A 38 9.72 3.70 1.87
CA GLY A 38 10.14 4.75 0.96
C GLY A 38 9.01 5.72 0.63
N PHE A 39 7.80 5.22 0.41
CA PHE A 39 6.63 6.07 0.20
C PHE A 39 6.33 6.91 1.44
N ILE A 40 6.38 6.30 2.61
CA ILE A 40 6.10 7.01 3.87
C ILE A 40 7.10 8.15 4.06
N LEU A 41 8.38 7.88 3.81
CA LEU A 41 9.41 8.91 3.94
C LEU A 41 9.14 10.10 3.01
N GLN A 42 8.79 9.82 1.76
CA GLN A 42 8.46 10.90 0.80
C GLN A 42 7.24 11.71 1.27
N LEU A 43 6.21 11.03 1.78
CA LEU A 43 5.01 11.71 2.26
C LEU A 43 5.28 12.53 3.52
N GLU A 44 6.19 12.08 4.39
CA GLU A 44 6.61 12.86 5.56
C GLU A 44 7.31 14.15 5.15
N GLU A 45 7.97 14.14 4.00
CA GLU A 45 8.59 15.34 3.42
C GLU A 45 7.63 16.15 2.55
N GLU A 46 6.36 15.79 2.56
CA GLU A 46 5.30 16.40 1.75
C GLU A 46 5.56 16.28 0.24
N ASN A 47 6.34 15.29 -0.16
CA ASN A 47 6.59 15.00 -1.56
C ASN A 47 5.49 14.07 -2.09
N VAL A 48 4.68 14.58 -3.03
CA VAL A 48 3.54 13.85 -3.57
C VAL A 48 3.85 13.14 -4.90
N ASN A 49 5.09 13.17 -5.34
CA ASN A 49 5.47 12.52 -6.59
C ASN A 49 5.28 11.00 -6.57
N CYS A 50 5.21 10.41 -5.37
CA CYS A 50 5.00 8.97 -5.22
C CYS A 50 3.54 8.54 -5.31
N LEU A 51 2.58 9.46 -5.38
CA LEU A 51 1.15 9.12 -5.37
C LEU A 51 0.74 8.15 -6.48
N ALA A 52 1.23 8.36 -7.69
CA ALA A 52 0.90 7.47 -8.81
C ALA A 52 1.44 6.05 -8.57
N ALA A 53 2.64 5.93 -8.03
CA ALA A 53 3.23 4.62 -7.71
C ALA A 53 2.45 3.92 -6.60
N ILE A 54 2.03 4.65 -5.58
CA ILE A 54 1.20 4.09 -4.51
C ILE A 54 -0.14 3.61 -5.09
N ASN A 55 -0.75 4.40 -5.96
CA ASN A 55 -2.03 4.06 -6.57
C ASN A 55 -1.96 2.74 -7.35
N ILE A 56 -0.86 2.48 -8.04
CA ILE A 56 -0.67 1.22 -8.77
C ILE A 56 -0.78 0.01 -7.83
N HIS A 57 -0.31 0.13 -6.59
CA HIS A 57 -0.43 -0.96 -5.61
C HIS A 57 -1.86 -1.16 -5.10
N PHE A 58 -2.72 -0.15 -5.22
CA PHE A 58 -4.10 -0.19 -4.77
C PHE A 58 -5.12 -0.49 -5.88
N ILE A 59 -4.71 -0.66 -7.11
CA ILE A 59 -5.64 -1.01 -8.19
C ILE A 59 -6.02 -2.50 -8.13
N ALA A 60 -7.04 -2.87 -8.90
CA ALA A 60 -7.68 -4.19 -8.83
C ALA A 60 -6.76 -5.39 -9.04
N THR A 61 -5.64 -5.25 -9.70
CA THR A 61 -4.66 -6.33 -9.86
C THR A 61 -3.31 -5.94 -9.26
N GLY A 62 -3.34 -4.96 -8.36
CA GLY A 62 -2.12 -4.43 -7.76
C GLY A 62 -1.60 -5.30 -6.62
N THR A 63 -0.40 -4.97 -6.18
CA THR A 63 0.34 -5.73 -5.18
C THR A 63 -0.44 -5.93 -3.89
N PHE A 64 -1.07 -4.86 -3.37
CA PHE A 64 -1.76 -4.94 -2.08
C PHE A 64 -2.99 -5.83 -2.15
N GLN A 65 -3.75 -5.77 -3.25
CA GLN A 65 -4.89 -6.66 -3.42
C GLN A 65 -4.44 -8.11 -3.49
N GLU A 66 -3.45 -8.42 -4.31
CA GLU A 66 -2.96 -9.79 -4.45
C GLU A 66 -2.43 -10.33 -3.12
N HIS A 67 -1.65 -9.51 -2.40
CA HIS A 67 -1.14 -9.90 -1.10
C HIS A 67 -2.28 -10.18 -0.11
N SER A 68 -3.30 -9.31 -0.10
CA SER A 68 -4.42 -9.46 0.82
C SER A 68 -5.22 -10.73 0.57
N LEU A 69 -5.40 -11.09 -0.70
CA LEU A 69 -6.12 -12.31 -1.06
C LEU A 69 -5.33 -13.56 -0.63
N MET A 70 -4.02 -13.57 -0.83
CA MET A 70 -3.18 -14.70 -0.46
C MET A 70 -2.99 -14.85 1.05
N ASN A 71 -3.11 -13.76 1.80
CA ASN A 71 -2.75 -13.74 3.22
C ASN A 71 -3.93 -13.45 4.15
N GLY A 72 -5.15 -13.45 3.62
CA GLY A 72 -6.36 -13.45 4.45
C GLY A 72 -6.79 -12.12 5.04
N TRP A 73 -6.41 -10.99 4.42
CA TRP A 73 -6.84 -9.68 4.90
C TRP A 73 -7.57 -8.85 3.83
N SER A 74 -8.22 -9.53 2.88
CA SER A 74 -8.89 -8.85 1.77
C SER A 74 -10.02 -7.92 2.21
N ASP A 75 -10.73 -8.23 3.28
CA ASP A 75 -11.79 -7.35 3.79
C ASP A 75 -11.20 -6.04 4.30
N GLU A 76 -10.09 -6.11 5.04
CA GLU A 76 -9.40 -4.91 5.52
C GLU A 76 -8.78 -4.14 4.35
N TYR A 77 -8.29 -4.86 3.34
CA TYR A 77 -7.76 -4.22 2.14
C TYR A 77 -8.81 -3.35 1.47
N LEU A 78 -10.04 -3.85 1.31
CA LEU A 78 -11.12 -3.10 0.66
C LEU A 78 -11.42 -1.79 1.39
N ILE A 79 -11.40 -1.83 2.73
CA ILE A 79 -11.61 -0.63 3.54
C ILE A 79 -10.49 0.38 3.33
N LEU A 80 -9.25 -0.10 3.33
CA LEU A 80 -8.07 0.76 3.13
C LEU A 80 -8.03 1.33 1.73
N ALA A 81 -8.38 0.52 0.72
CA ALA A 81 -8.41 0.97 -0.67
C ALA A 81 -9.46 2.07 -0.88
N GLU A 82 -10.63 1.93 -0.27
CA GLU A 82 -11.66 2.96 -0.34
C GLU A 82 -11.18 4.27 0.28
N LYS A 83 -10.56 4.20 1.45
CA LYS A 83 -9.99 5.38 2.09
C LYS A 83 -8.89 6.01 1.24
N PHE A 84 -8.04 5.20 0.65
CA PHE A 84 -7.00 5.69 -0.24
C PHE A 84 -7.59 6.41 -1.44
N ASP A 85 -8.60 5.84 -2.09
CA ASP A 85 -9.23 6.44 -3.26
C ASP A 85 -9.77 7.83 -2.96
N ILE A 86 -10.42 8.00 -1.82
CA ILE A 86 -10.97 9.30 -1.42
C ILE A 86 -9.84 10.33 -1.30
N ILE A 87 -8.76 9.98 -0.60
CA ILE A 87 -7.62 10.86 -0.40
C ILE A 87 -6.91 11.14 -1.72
N TYR A 88 -6.69 10.12 -2.52
CA TYR A 88 -6.00 10.22 -3.80
C TYR A 88 -6.74 11.18 -4.73
N ASN A 89 -8.07 11.04 -4.81
CA ASN A 89 -8.89 11.92 -5.64
C ASN A 89 -8.83 13.37 -5.17
N GLN A 90 -8.79 13.60 -3.86
CA GLN A 90 -8.67 14.94 -3.30
C GLN A 90 -7.32 15.59 -3.65
N LEU A 91 -6.25 14.80 -3.62
CA LEU A 91 -4.89 15.31 -3.86
C LEU A 91 -4.56 15.49 -5.33
N THR A 92 -5.26 14.79 -6.22
CA THR A 92 -4.97 14.80 -7.66
C THR A 92 -6.03 15.54 -8.49
N SER A 93 -7.08 16.02 -7.87
CA SER A 93 -8.16 16.73 -8.57
C SER A 93 -7.84 18.21 -8.79
#